data_40b4004ffb975e333f77c20d06af9e37
#
_entry.id   40b4004ffb975e333f77c20d06af9e37
#
_cell.length_a   1.000
_cell.length_b   1.000
_cell.length_c   1.000
_cell.angle_alpha   90.00
_cell.angle_beta   90.00
_cell.angle_gamma   90.00
#
_symmetry.space_group_name_H-M   'P 1'
#
loop_
_entity.id
_entity.type
_entity.pdbx_description
1 polymer ?
#
loop_
_entity_poly.entity_id
_entity_poly.type
_entity_poly.pdbx_seq_one_letter_code
_entity_poly.pdbx_strand_id
1 'polypeptide(L)'
;YALSSCSKYHSLDETIREFNVRISGEENKKTGIIGELLLNVMIRAIGDMDIVSPLFNLEERSFKKGFDVIAMDDNDLWFIESKAGRTNGSQNATDKVRDKIREAKTDLNNKLNRENSQLWTNATNSVSRYLDYRDEKQTVVNIVEGASNSGTSSDKNVILGGTVFCPFSSEINRQKILDIHNTIKSSGIF
;
A
#
# COMPACT_ATOMS: atom_id res chain seq x y z
N TYR A 1 12.92 3.27 0.03
CA TYR A 1 12.00 2.10 -0.02
C TYR A 1 12.11 1.21 1.20
N ALA A 2 13.24 1.12 1.85
CA ALA A 2 13.48 0.31 3.04
C ALA A 2 13.98 1.17 4.20
N LEU A 3 13.75 0.72 5.41
CA LEU A 3 14.14 1.38 6.63
C LEU A 3 14.94 0.43 7.54
N SER A 4 16.05 0.93 8.10
CA SER A 4 16.85 0.25 9.11
C SER A 4 17.33 1.25 10.16
N SER A 5 17.42 0.86 11.41
CA SER A 5 18.01 1.67 12.47
C SER A 5 19.53 1.83 12.35
N CYS A 6 20.18 1.01 11.53
CA CYS A 6 21.62 1.04 11.36
C CYS A 6 22.00 1.63 9.99
N SER A 7 22.64 2.80 9.97
CA SER A 7 23.00 3.54 8.77
C SER A 7 23.81 2.73 7.74
N LYS A 8 24.62 1.77 8.17
CA LYS A 8 25.39 0.90 7.25
C LYS A 8 24.50 -0.01 6.38
N TYR A 9 23.24 -0.22 6.78
CA TYR A 9 22.26 -1.02 6.03
C TYR A 9 21.29 -0.18 5.19
N HIS A 10 21.49 1.13 5.11
CA HIS A 10 20.69 2.03 4.26
C HIS A 10 21.21 2.10 2.81
N SER A 11 22.13 1.21 2.41
CA SER A 11 22.60 1.19 1.03
C SER A 11 21.57 0.59 0.09
N LEU A 12 21.59 1.02 -1.18
CA LEU A 12 20.75 0.46 -2.23
C LEU A 12 21.03 -1.05 -2.42
N ASP A 13 22.30 -1.45 -2.38
CA ASP A 13 22.71 -2.85 -2.55
C ASP A 13 22.14 -3.74 -1.45
N GLU A 14 22.18 -3.28 -0.20
CA GLU A 14 21.62 -4.02 0.92
C GLU A 14 20.09 -4.11 0.80
N THR A 15 19.43 -3.03 0.40
CA THR A 15 17.99 -3.01 0.13
C THR A 15 17.61 -4.02 -0.97
N ILE A 16 18.37 -4.07 -2.06
CA ILE A 16 18.16 -5.04 -3.15
C ILE A 16 18.41 -6.47 -2.65
N ARG A 17 19.47 -6.70 -1.88
CA ARG A 17 19.75 -8.01 -1.33
C ARG A 17 18.63 -8.53 -0.44
N GLU A 18 18.17 -7.73 0.51
CA GLU A 18 17.07 -8.09 1.40
C GLU A 18 15.73 -8.26 0.64
N PHE A 19 15.49 -7.44 -0.36
CA PHE A 19 14.34 -7.60 -1.23
C PHE A 19 14.39 -8.96 -1.96
N ASN A 20 15.53 -9.33 -2.54
CA ASN A 20 15.70 -10.61 -3.23
C ASN A 20 15.51 -11.82 -2.29
N VAL A 21 15.99 -11.73 -1.04
CA VAL A 21 15.74 -12.77 -0.03
C VAL A 21 14.24 -12.90 0.24
N ARG A 22 13.51 -11.80 0.37
CA ARG A 22 12.06 -11.80 0.65
C ARG A 22 11.24 -12.33 -0.50
N ILE A 23 11.61 -12.03 -1.75
CA ILE A 23 10.92 -12.55 -2.94
C ILE A 23 11.32 -13.99 -3.29
N SER A 24 12.32 -14.59 -2.64
CA SER A 24 12.73 -15.97 -2.87
C SER A 24 11.77 -17.04 -2.31
N GLY A 25 10.65 -16.62 -1.70
CA GLY A 25 9.65 -17.50 -1.10
C GLY A 25 8.62 -18.08 -2.08
N GLU A 26 7.45 -18.41 -1.52
CA GLU A 26 6.32 -18.92 -2.28
C GLU A 26 5.84 -17.94 -3.35
N GLU A 27 5.35 -18.46 -4.48
CA GLU A 27 4.96 -17.70 -5.65
C GLU A 27 3.87 -16.64 -5.37
N ASN A 28 2.94 -16.94 -4.47
CA ASN A 28 1.92 -15.98 -4.05
C ASN A 28 2.50 -14.81 -3.25
N LYS A 29 3.49 -15.07 -2.40
CA LYS A 29 4.19 -14.02 -1.65
C LYS A 29 4.99 -13.12 -2.57
N LYS A 30 5.70 -13.71 -3.55
CA LYS A 30 6.41 -12.93 -4.59
C LYS A 30 5.46 -12.02 -5.34
N THR A 31 4.34 -12.56 -5.79
CA THR A 31 3.30 -11.81 -6.50
C THR A 31 2.81 -10.62 -5.69
N GLY A 32 2.55 -10.80 -4.39
CA GLY A 32 2.15 -9.73 -3.48
C GLY A 32 3.21 -8.65 -3.35
N ILE A 33 4.45 -9.02 -3.02
CA ILE A 33 5.58 -8.08 -2.82
C ILE A 33 5.86 -7.26 -4.09
N ILE A 34 5.85 -7.90 -5.26
CA ILE A 34 6.06 -7.19 -6.53
C ILE A 34 4.89 -6.25 -6.81
N GLY A 35 3.65 -6.65 -6.50
CA GLY A 35 2.47 -5.78 -6.64
C GLY A 35 2.55 -4.53 -5.77
N GLU A 36 2.95 -4.67 -4.51
CA GLU A 36 3.17 -3.53 -3.59
C GLU A 36 4.30 -2.62 -4.09
N LEU A 37 5.42 -3.19 -4.55
CA LEU A 37 6.52 -2.42 -5.12
C LEU A 37 6.07 -1.62 -6.36
N LEU A 38 5.36 -2.27 -7.29
CA LEU A 38 4.87 -1.61 -8.50
C LEU A 38 3.92 -0.47 -8.16
N LEU A 39 2.99 -0.66 -7.23
CA LEU A 39 2.09 0.40 -6.79
C LEU A 39 2.87 1.57 -6.16
N ASN A 40 3.84 1.30 -5.31
CA ASN A 40 4.69 2.31 -4.70
C ASN A 40 5.46 3.12 -5.75
N VAL A 41 6.02 2.45 -6.77
CA VAL A 41 6.70 3.12 -7.89
C VAL A 41 5.72 3.97 -8.71
N MET A 42 4.52 3.46 -8.98
CA MET A 42 3.50 4.19 -9.74
C MET A 42 3.03 5.46 -9.01
N ILE A 43 2.79 5.40 -7.71
CA ILE A 43 2.40 6.58 -6.92
C ILE A 43 3.49 7.65 -7.00
N ARG A 44 4.77 7.28 -6.87
CA ARG A 44 5.90 8.22 -7.00
C ARG A 44 6.08 8.78 -8.41
N ALA A 45 5.74 8.01 -9.45
CA ALA A 45 5.97 8.39 -10.85
C ALA A 45 4.81 9.22 -11.45
N ILE A 46 3.59 9.02 -10.97
CA ILE A 46 2.37 9.58 -11.59
C ILE A 46 1.77 10.70 -10.73
N GLY A 47 1.96 10.61 -9.42
CA GLY A 47 1.33 11.52 -8.48
C GLY A 47 2.28 12.55 -7.91
N ASP A 48 1.75 13.70 -7.56
CA ASP A 48 2.44 14.71 -6.74
C ASP A 48 2.44 14.30 -5.24
N MET A 49 2.11 13.04 -4.95
CA MET A 49 2.02 12.53 -3.58
C MET A 49 3.39 12.18 -3.00
N ASP A 50 3.66 12.63 -1.81
CA ASP A 50 4.84 12.22 -1.03
C ASP A 50 4.54 10.98 -0.19
N ILE A 51 5.22 9.89 -0.49
CA ILE A 51 5.10 8.66 0.32
C ILE A 51 5.83 8.87 1.64
N VAL A 52 5.09 8.74 2.73
CA VAL A 52 5.57 8.99 4.10
C VAL A 52 5.73 7.71 4.92
N SER A 53 5.62 6.55 4.30
CA SER A 53 5.86 5.26 4.94
C SER A 53 6.82 4.39 4.11
N PRO A 54 7.65 3.54 4.75
CA PRO A 54 8.53 2.65 4.00
C PRO A 54 7.74 1.54 3.30
N LEU A 55 8.23 1.06 2.16
CA LEU A 55 7.66 -0.12 1.49
C LEU A 55 7.80 -1.37 2.40
N PHE A 56 8.95 -1.55 3.02
CA PHE A 56 9.21 -2.61 3.99
C PHE A 56 10.27 -2.16 5.01
N ASN A 57 10.21 -2.79 6.19
CA ASN A 57 11.19 -2.56 7.26
C ASN A 57 12.23 -3.70 7.24
N LEU A 58 13.51 -3.37 7.13
CA LEU A 58 14.61 -4.36 7.11
C LEU A 58 14.81 -5.04 8.47
N GLU A 59 14.41 -4.40 9.56
CA GLU A 59 14.54 -4.95 10.92
C GLU A 59 13.45 -5.96 11.25
N GLU A 60 12.29 -5.84 10.66
CA GLU A 60 11.18 -6.75 10.87
C GLU A 60 11.24 -7.89 9.87
N ARG A 61 11.48 -9.11 10.33
CA ARG A 61 11.41 -10.32 9.50
C ARG A 61 9.99 -10.65 9.02
N SER A 62 8.98 -9.94 9.53
CA SER A 62 7.58 -10.05 9.12
C SER A 62 7.17 -8.91 8.22
N PHE A 63 6.22 -9.18 7.30
CA PHE A 63 5.54 -8.14 6.55
C PHE A 63 4.91 -7.12 7.49
N LYS A 64 4.97 -5.88 7.09
CA LYS A 64 4.38 -4.73 7.75
C LYS A 64 2.96 -5.04 8.23
N LYS A 65 2.75 -5.07 9.52
CA LYS A 65 1.41 -5.16 10.11
C LYS A 65 0.81 -3.76 10.16
N GLY A 66 0.38 -3.25 9.01
CA GLY A 66 -0.14 -1.90 8.90
C GLY A 66 -0.81 -1.68 7.55
N PHE A 67 -0.83 -0.42 7.12
CA PHE A 67 -1.20 -0.04 5.76
C PHE A 67 -0.06 -0.34 4.80
N ASP A 68 -0.37 -0.70 3.56
CA ASP A 68 0.66 -1.03 2.56
C ASP A 68 1.49 0.22 2.24
N VAL A 69 0.82 1.35 1.98
CA VAL A 69 1.46 2.65 1.79
C VAL A 69 0.64 3.73 2.48
N ILE A 70 1.34 4.70 3.08
CA ILE A 70 0.76 5.96 3.55
C ILE A 70 1.43 7.07 2.75
N ALA A 71 0.63 7.99 2.21
CA ALA A 71 1.10 9.13 1.43
C ALA A 71 0.42 10.42 1.87
N MET A 72 1.05 11.54 1.55
CA MET A 72 0.52 12.90 1.71
C MET A 72 0.35 13.55 0.34
N ASP A 73 -0.73 14.29 0.18
CA ASP A 73 -0.98 15.21 -0.91
C ASP A 73 -1.29 16.57 -0.26
N ASP A 74 -0.34 17.47 -0.27
CA ASP A 74 -0.34 18.64 0.60
C ASP A 74 -0.54 18.27 2.07
N ASN A 75 -1.71 18.59 2.65
CA ASN A 75 -2.08 18.28 4.03
C ASN A 75 -3.03 17.07 4.13
N ASP A 76 -3.41 16.48 3.02
CA ASP A 76 -4.32 15.35 2.97
C ASP A 76 -3.59 14.01 3.12
N LEU A 77 -4.02 13.22 4.09
CA LEU A 77 -3.49 11.89 4.35
C LEU A 77 -4.23 10.86 3.50
N TRP A 78 -3.46 10.01 2.81
CA TRP A 78 -3.95 8.96 1.93
C TRP A 78 -3.52 7.59 2.43
N PHE A 79 -4.48 6.66 2.54
CA PHE A 79 -4.23 5.26 2.86
C PHE A 79 -4.35 4.41 1.60
N ILE A 80 -3.36 3.58 1.36
CA ILE A 80 -3.23 2.86 0.10
C ILE A 80 -3.10 1.38 0.40
N GLU A 81 -3.94 0.58 -0.24
CA GLU A 81 -3.94 -0.87 -0.12
C GLU A 81 -3.76 -1.52 -1.48
N SER A 82 -2.86 -2.50 -1.56
CA SER A 82 -2.51 -3.22 -2.77
C SER A 82 -2.89 -4.69 -2.67
N LYS A 83 -3.49 -5.22 -3.73
CA LYS A 83 -3.65 -6.66 -3.90
C LYS A 83 -3.13 -7.10 -5.26
N ALA A 84 -2.38 -8.18 -5.28
CA ALA A 84 -1.83 -8.73 -6.50
C ALA A 84 -2.29 -10.17 -6.72
N GLY A 85 -2.26 -10.61 -7.98
CA GLY A 85 -2.61 -11.98 -8.31
C GLY A 85 -2.24 -12.36 -9.74
N ARG A 86 -2.34 -13.65 -10.05
CA ARG A 86 -2.13 -14.19 -11.40
C ARG A 86 -3.46 -14.62 -11.99
N THR A 87 -3.61 -14.48 -13.31
CA THR A 87 -4.71 -15.13 -14.01
C THR A 87 -4.47 -16.63 -14.02
N ASN A 88 -5.52 -17.40 -13.84
CA ASN A 88 -5.55 -18.83 -14.18
C ASN A 88 -6.19 -19.01 -15.57
N GLY A 89 -6.05 -20.18 -16.17
CA GLY A 89 -6.40 -20.40 -17.57
C GLY A 89 -7.83 -20.07 -18.02
N SER A 90 -8.75 -19.80 -17.11
CA SER A 90 -10.16 -19.48 -17.38
C SER A 90 -10.56 -18.05 -17.05
N GLN A 91 -9.73 -17.31 -16.32
CA GLN A 91 -10.05 -15.96 -15.85
C GLN A 91 -9.36 -14.90 -16.70
N ASN A 92 -10.12 -13.95 -17.25
CA ASN A 92 -9.55 -12.82 -17.95
C ASN A 92 -8.89 -11.80 -17.01
N ALA A 93 -7.95 -11.01 -17.54
CA ALA A 93 -7.17 -10.06 -16.76
C ALA A 93 -8.04 -8.98 -16.10
N THR A 94 -9.08 -8.49 -16.79
CA THR A 94 -10.01 -7.46 -16.27
C THR A 94 -10.75 -7.95 -15.03
N ASP A 95 -11.31 -9.17 -15.09
CA ASP A 95 -12.04 -9.73 -13.95
C ASP A 95 -11.09 -9.96 -12.76
N LYS A 96 -9.85 -10.39 -13.04
CA LYS A 96 -8.85 -10.57 -12.00
C LYS A 96 -8.45 -9.25 -11.33
N VAL A 97 -8.22 -8.18 -12.09
CA VAL A 97 -7.95 -6.84 -11.54
C VAL A 97 -9.12 -6.39 -10.66
N ARG A 98 -10.34 -6.53 -11.16
CA ARG A 98 -11.56 -6.16 -10.44
C ARG A 98 -11.68 -6.90 -9.11
N ASP A 99 -11.39 -8.21 -9.09
CA ASP A 99 -11.40 -8.99 -7.86
C ASP A 99 -10.34 -8.50 -6.86
N LYS A 100 -9.14 -8.16 -7.34
CA LYS A 100 -8.07 -7.63 -6.50
C LYS A 100 -8.39 -6.24 -5.92
N ILE A 101 -9.03 -5.36 -6.69
CA ILE A 101 -9.53 -4.08 -6.18
C ILE A 101 -10.60 -4.29 -5.09
N ARG A 102 -11.50 -5.28 -5.25
CA ARG A 102 -12.49 -5.62 -4.23
C ARG A 102 -11.86 -6.19 -2.95
N GLU A 103 -10.85 -7.05 -3.09
CA GLU A 103 -10.07 -7.55 -1.95
C GLU A 103 -9.40 -6.38 -1.22
N ALA A 104 -8.72 -5.48 -1.94
CA ALA A 104 -8.09 -4.29 -1.36
C ALA A 104 -9.10 -3.41 -0.63
N LYS A 105 -10.28 -3.17 -1.23
CA LYS A 105 -11.38 -2.43 -0.59
C LYS A 105 -11.78 -3.06 0.74
N THR A 106 -12.01 -4.37 0.74
CA THR A 106 -12.46 -5.09 1.94
C THR A 106 -11.42 -5.02 3.05
N ASP A 107 -10.16 -5.25 2.72
CA ASP A 107 -9.06 -5.22 3.69
C ASP A 107 -8.85 -3.82 4.26
N LEU A 108 -8.81 -2.80 3.41
CA LEU A 108 -8.60 -1.42 3.85
C LEU A 108 -9.77 -0.93 4.72
N ASN A 109 -11.01 -1.21 4.30
CA ASN A 109 -12.19 -0.89 5.09
C ASN A 109 -12.16 -1.55 6.47
N ASN A 110 -11.78 -2.82 6.54
CA ASN A 110 -11.61 -3.53 7.80
C ASN A 110 -10.49 -2.94 8.66
N LYS A 111 -9.38 -2.50 8.05
CA LYS A 111 -8.28 -1.84 8.76
C LYS A 111 -8.70 -0.50 9.35
N LEU A 112 -9.41 0.33 8.57
CA LEU A 112 -9.80 1.68 8.97
C LEU A 112 -10.94 1.71 10.00
N ASN A 113 -11.87 0.74 9.93
CA ASN A 113 -13.01 0.65 10.87
C ASN A 113 -12.74 -0.18 12.14
N ARG A 114 -11.53 -0.68 12.31
CA ARG A 114 -11.17 -1.40 13.54
C ARG A 114 -10.57 -0.43 14.55
N GLU A 115 -11.07 -0.50 15.78
CA GLU A 115 -10.36 0.00 16.96
C GLU A 115 -9.10 -0.86 17.20
N ASN A 116 -8.15 -0.78 16.28
CA ASN A 116 -6.92 -1.56 16.34
C ASN A 116 -5.76 -0.63 16.68
N SER A 117 -5.57 -0.38 17.97
CA SER A 117 -4.47 0.43 18.48
C SER A 117 -3.10 -0.02 17.95
N GLN A 118 -2.90 -1.33 17.76
CA GLN A 118 -1.64 -1.88 17.24
C GLN A 118 -1.40 -1.48 15.78
N LEU A 119 -2.43 -1.46 14.93
CA LEU A 119 -2.32 -1.04 13.54
C LEU A 119 -1.86 0.42 13.45
N TRP A 120 -2.54 1.29 14.20
CA TRP A 120 -2.27 2.71 14.21
C TRP A 120 -0.91 3.03 14.85
N THR A 121 -0.56 2.35 15.94
CA THR A 121 0.78 2.46 16.55
C THR A 121 1.87 2.07 15.56
N ASN A 122 1.69 0.98 14.80
CA ASN A 122 2.63 0.56 13.77
C ASN A 122 2.72 1.58 12.64
N ALA A 123 1.59 2.16 12.20
CA ALA A 123 1.55 3.20 11.18
C ALA A 123 2.32 4.45 11.63
N THR A 124 2.02 4.99 12.81
CA THR A 124 2.70 6.15 13.40
C THR A 124 4.20 5.91 13.56
N ASN A 125 4.61 4.77 14.11
CA ASN A 125 6.02 4.42 14.28
C ASN A 125 6.73 4.30 12.92
N SER A 126 6.09 3.71 11.92
CA SER A 126 6.66 3.55 10.58
C SER A 126 6.88 4.91 9.91
N VAL A 127 5.90 5.80 9.99
CA VAL A 127 6.00 7.17 9.47
C VAL A 127 7.07 7.96 10.21
N SER A 128 7.05 7.93 11.54
CA SER A 128 8.03 8.63 12.38
C SER A 128 9.47 8.23 12.05
N ARG A 129 9.74 6.94 11.86
CA ARG A 129 11.08 6.44 11.48
C ARG A 129 11.44 6.79 10.04
N TYR A 130 10.49 6.71 9.12
CA TYR A 130 10.72 7.02 7.71
C TYR A 130 11.08 8.49 7.49
N LEU A 131 10.47 9.38 8.26
CA LEU A 131 10.68 10.82 8.21
C LEU A 131 11.75 11.33 9.21
N ASP A 132 12.59 10.47 9.77
CA ASP A 132 13.48 10.81 10.89
C ASP A 132 14.43 11.99 10.62
N TYR A 133 14.73 12.23 9.35
CA TYR A 133 15.61 13.32 8.91
C TYR A 133 14.88 14.47 8.17
N ARG A 134 13.54 14.52 8.26
CA ARG A 134 12.72 15.54 7.59
C ARG A 134 12.10 16.51 8.60
N ASP A 135 12.08 17.78 8.24
CA ASP A 135 11.54 18.85 9.12
C ASP A 135 10.03 18.68 9.36
N GLU A 136 9.29 18.16 8.38
CA GLU A 136 7.85 17.91 8.46
C GLU A 136 7.45 16.71 9.32
N LYS A 137 8.41 15.91 9.83
CA LYS A 137 8.15 14.67 10.59
C LYS A 137 7.05 14.81 11.62
N GLN A 138 7.18 15.81 12.52
CA GLN A 138 6.24 15.95 13.63
C GLN A 138 4.83 16.32 13.13
N THR A 139 4.75 17.14 12.11
CA THR A 139 3.47 17.50 11.49
C THR A 139 2.77 16.29 10.91
N VAL A 140 3.48 15.48 10.12
CA VAL A 140 2.90 14.27 9.50
C VAL A 140 2.52 13.23 10.55
N VAL A 141 3.36 13.03 11.58
CA VAL A 141 3.05 12.12 12.69
C VAL A 141 1.75 12.56 13.39
N ASN A 142 1.59 13.84 13.69
CA ASN A 142 0.38 14.36 14.33
C ASN A 142 -0.88 14.17 13.45
N ILE A 143 -0.75 14.30 12.11
CA ILE A 143 -1.84 14.03 11.17
C ILE A 143 -2.24 12.55 11.21
N VAL A 144 -1.27 11.62 11.20
CA VAL A 144 -1.53 10.18 11.28
C VAL A 144 -2.18 9.79 12.61
N GLU A 145 -1.71 10.36 13.73
CA GLU A 145 -2.32 10.17 15.05
C GLU A 145 -3.73 10.75 15.10
N GLY A 146 -3.95 11.94 14.55
CA GLY A 146 -5.28 12.54 14.43
C GLY A 146 -6.24 11.67 13.64
N ALA A 147 -5.78 11.06 12.53
CA ALA A 147 -6.56 10.15 11.71
C ALA A 147 -6.97 8.86 12.46
N SER A 148 -6.19 8.44 13.47
CA SER A 148 -6.52 7.27 14.30
C SER A 148 -7.71 7.49 15.22
N ASN A 149 -7.99 8.74 15.55
CA ASN A 149 -9.06 9.12 16.49
C ASN A 149 -10.46 9.07 15.87
N SER A 150 -10.56 9.11 14.53
CA SER A 150 -11.82 8.91 13.83
C SER A 150 -11.90 7.45 13.36
N GLY A 151 -12.75 6.68 14.01
CA GLY A 151 -12.90 5.22 13.79
C GLY A 151 -13.66 4.84 12.52
N THR A 152 -13.85 5.75 11.55
CA THR A 152 -14.62 5.49 10.33
C THR A 152 -13.75 5.56 9.08
N SER A 153 -14.02 4.69 8.11
CA SER A 153 -13.36 4.73 6.80
C SER A 153 -13.92 5.83 5.88
N SER A 154 -15.13 6.31 6.15
CA SER A 154 -15.87 7.25 5.28
C SER A 154 -15.28 8.66 5.23
N ASP A 155 -14.38 9.00 6.13
CA ASP A 155 -13.68 10.30 6.18
C ASP A 155 -12.21 10.21 5.76
N LYS A 156 -11.80 9.10 5.17
CA LYS A 156 -10.42 8.86 4.75
C LYS A 156 -10.25 8.91 3.24
N ASN A 157 -9.17 9.54 2.79
CA ASN A 157 -8.75 9.44 1.40
C ASN A 157 -8.07 8.09 1.17
N VAL A 158 -8.45 7.39 0.11
CA VAL A 158 -7.94 6.04 -0.16
C VAL A 158 -7.57 5.82 -1.62
N ILE A 159 -6.54 5.00 -1.84
CA ILE A 159 -6.21 4.43 -3.14
C ILE A 159 -6.24 2.90 -3.04
N LEU A 160 -6.96 2.27 -3.95
CA LEU A 160 -7.06 0.82 -4.05
C LEU A 160 -6.30 0.32 -5.27
N GLY A 161 -5.25 -0.45 -5.04
CA GLY A 161 -4.39 -1.01 -6.08
C GLY A 161 -4.72 -2.46 -6.41
N GLY A 162 -4.91 -2.75 -7.70
CA GLY A 162 -5.05 -4.12 -8.21
C GLY A 162 -3.97 -4.45 -9.23
N THR A 163 -3.03 -5.34 -8.90
CA THR A 163 -1.96 -5.78 -9.82
C THR A 163 -2.24 -7.18 -10.32
N VAL A 164 -2.16 -7.39 -11.62
CA VAL A 164 -2.39 -8.69 -12.25
C VAL A 164 -1.22 -9.11 -13.13
N PHE A 165 -0.72 -10.30 -12.87
CA PHE A 165 0.25 -11.00 -13.71
C PHE A 165 -0.51 -11.89 -14.68
N CYS A 166 -0.48 -11.54 -15.96
CA CYS A 166 -1.21 -12.23 -17.03
C CYS A 166 -0.32 -12.38 -18.28
N PRO A 167 -0.71 -13.22 -19.25
CA PRO A 167 -0.05 -13.29 -20.56
C PRO A 167 0.01 -11.90 -21.21
N PHE A 168 1.06 -11.63 -21.98
CA PHE A 168 1.27 -10.34 -22.62
C PHE A 168 0.14 -9.93 -23.59
N SER A 169 -0.56 -10.91 -24.16
CA SER A 169 -1.72 -10.71 -25.03
C SER A 169 -3.02 -10.36 -24.28
N SER A 170 -2.99 -10.36 -22.95
CA SER A 170 -4.20 -10.06 -22.17
C SER A 170 -4.49 -8.55 -22.16
N GLU A 171 -5.74 -8.20 -22.35
CA GLU A 171 -6.21 -6.81 -22.30
C GLU A 171 -7.00 -6.53 -21.04
N ILE A 172 -6.87 -5.29 -20.54
CA ILE A 172 -7.69 -4.79 -19.44
C ILE A 172 -8.73 -3.83 -20.00
N ASN A 173 -10.00 -4.15 -19.79
CA ASN A 173 -11.11 -3.30 -20.20
C ASN A 173 -11.25 -2.11 -19.24
N ARG A 174 -10.85 -0.92 -19.73
CA ARG A 174 -10.87 0.32 -18.95
C ARG A 174 -12.27 0.65 -18.43
N GLN A 175 -13.33 0.46 -19.24
CA GLN A 175 -14.70 0.81 -18.83
C GLN A 175 -15.12 -0.02 -17.61
N LYS A 176 -14.85 -1.32 -17.61
CA LYS A 176 -15.16 -2.19 -16.45
C LYS A 176 -14.40 -1.77 -15.17
N ILE A 177 -13.20 -1.21 -15.30
CA ILE A 177 -12.46 -0.67 -14.15
C ILE A 177 -13.08 0.64 -13.66
N LEU A 178 -13.50 1.52 -14.55
CA LEU A 178 -14.24 2.74 -14.21
C LEU A 178 -15.57 2.43 -13.52
N ASP A 179 -16.29 1.39 -13.98
CA ASP A 179 -17.55 0.97 -13.37
C ASP A 179 -17.36 0.52 -11.91
N ILE A 180 -16.27 -0.23 -11.61
CA ILE A 180 -16.01 -0.60 -10.22
C ILE A 180 -15.61 0.62 -9.38
N HIS A 181 -14.80 1.54 -9.92
CA HIS A 181 -14.47 2.79 -9.24
C HIS A 181 -15.73 3.56 -8.84
N ASN A 182 -16.66 3.76 -9.80
CA ASN A 182 -17.91 4.45 -9.55
C ASN A 182 -18.79 3.72 -8.52
N THR A 183 -18.82 2.38 -8.56
CA THR A 183 -19.56 1.57 -7.60
C THR A 183 -18.99 1.72 -6.18
N ILE A 184 -17.67 1.75 -6.03
CA ILE A 184 -17.02 1.93 -4.73
C ILE A 184 -17.28 3.34 -4.22
N LYS A 185 -17.10 4.37 -5.06
CA LYS A 185 -17.35 5.76 -4.71
C LYS A 185 -18.79 5.99 -4.26
N SER A 186 -19.77 5.41 -4.97
CA SER A 186 -21.21 5.55 -4.62
C SER A 186 -21.61 4.76 -3.38
N SER A 187 -20.79 3.83 -2.90
CA SER A 187 -21.11 3.03 -1.70
C SER A 187 -20.97 3.80 -0.40
N GLY A 188 -20.32 4.97 -0.40
CA GLY A 188 -20.10 5.79 0.79
C GLY A 188 -19.24 5.12 1.88
N ILE A 189 -18.42 4.12 1.50
CA ILE A 189 -17.55 3.40 2.44
C ILE A 189 -16.25 4.17 2.70
N PHE A 190 -15.81 4.95 1.69
CA PHE A 190 -14.67 5.85 1.78
C PHE A 190 -15.08 7.24 1.30
#